data_c37f7a056e489a509c44b1f5a346ca73
#
_entry.id   c37f7a056e489a509c44b1f5a346ca73
#
_cell.length_a   1.000
_cell.length_b   1.000
_cell.length_c   1.000
_cell.angle_alpha   90.00
_cell.angle_beta   90.00
_cell.angle_gamma   90.00
#
_symmetry.space_group_name_H-M   'P 1'
#
loop_
_entity.id
_entity.type
_entity.pdbx_description
1 polymer ?
#
loop_
_entity_poly.entity_id
_entity_poly.type
_entity_poly.pdbx_seq_one_letter_code
_entity_poly.pdbx_strand_id
1 'polypeptide(L)'
;MINEYPNFLLGYQYRAQARRKIGDVKGADADEFKVLKAQLDKQNGVDPNKQTADNTENNKTRKKSDKNMNNYRKIVVADNEEGEEKYKSDYRGRVQDKNVNIVPQPMFVLTYYEKHDDVKRQVNYYKFIETLNNQKVLPSRLIITNEEAPLTEEQATKHFASIDEQTAAIVADPNDVNKRFARSLDFYLVQDFASAIEDLNQAIIIEDHFFPVYFNRALIRYKQLEYQKMEKEYDLKAGPGEKSAVKAADYEMVKRDLDKVIELAPDFVYAYYNRGNVLSILKDYRAAIVDYDRAIQLDPKFADAYFNRGLTHIFLGNNRQGIQDLSKAGELGLFSAYNIIKRFTERKE
;
A
#
# COMPACT_ATOMS: atom_id res chain seq x y z
N MET A 1 36.07 16.02 -9.44
CA MET A 1 34.74 16.67 -9.39
C MET A 1 33.89 16.19 -8.15
N ILE A 2 33.42 14.91 -8.03
CA ILE A 2 32.65 14.49 -6.84
C ILE A 2 33.48 14.52 -5.54
N ASN A 3 34.76 14.20 -5.61
CA ASN A 3 35.68 14.28 -4.45
C ASN A 3 36.01 15.72 -4.06
N GLU A 4 35.94 16.65 -4.99
CA GLU A 4 36.19 18.09 -4.75
C GLU A 4 34.89 18.80 -4.31
N TYR A 5 33.74 18.30 -4.79
CA TYR A 5 32.42 18.85 -4.51
C TYR A 5 31.49 17.77 -3.93
N PRO A 6 31.65 17.38 -2.66
CA PRO A 6 30.89 16.28 -2.04
C PRO A 6 29.38 16.54 -1.93
N ASN A 7 28.94 17.77 -2.14
CA ASN A 7 27.53 18.16 -2.10
C ASN A 7 26.89 18.26 -3.50
N PHE A 8 27.63 17.89 -4.56
CA PHE A 8 27.13 17.91 -5.93
C PHE A 8 26.26 16.68 -6.22
N LEU A 9 24.99 16.74 -5.82
CA LEU A 9 24.04 15.61 -5.88
C LEU A 9 23.84 15.06 -7.29
N LEU A 10 23.78 15.93 -8.29
CA LEU A 10 23.62 15.51 -9.70
C LEU A 10 24.80 14.64 -10.16
N GLY A 11 25.99 14.92 -9.68
CA GLY A 11 27.17 14.10 -9.95
C GLY A 11 27.06 12.68 -9.40
N TYR A 12 26.47 12.52 -8.20
CA TYR A 12 26.20 11.21 -7.65
C TYR A 12 25.13 10.46 -8.45
N GLN A 13 24.08 11.12 -8.94
CA GLN A 13 23.08 10.50 -9.81
C GLN A 13 23.69 9.95 -11.10
N TYR A 14 24.49 10.76 -11.80
CA TYR A 14 25.15 10.31 -13.03
C TYR A 14 26.15 9.18 -12.77
N ARG A 15 26.88 9.23 -11.65
CA ARG A 15 27.82 8.17 -11.29
C ARG A 15 27.07 6.88 -10.95
N ALA A 16 25.95 6.94 -10.26
CA ALA A 16 25.10 5.79 -9.97
C ALA A 16 24.61 5.11 -11.27
N GLN A 17 24.10 5.91 -12.22
CA GLN A 17 23.67 5.39 -13.53
C GLN A 17 24.83 4.73 -14.31
N ALA A 18 26.00 5.35 -14.29
CA ALA A 18 27.19 4.78 -14.93
C ALA A 18 27.63 3.47 -14.25
N ARG A 19 27.62 3.42 -12.92
CA ARG A 19 27.95 2.24 -12.13
C ARG A 19 26.98 1.08 -12.38
N ARG A 20 25.68 1.34 -12.48
CA ARG A 20 24.68 0.31 -12.86
C ARG A 20 24.99 -0.28 -14.23
N LYS A 21 25.36 0.57 -15.22
CA LYS A 21 25.71 0.08 -16.58
C LYS A 21 26.95 -0.82 -16.63
N ILE A 22 27.88 -0.66 -15.70
CA ILE A 22 29.08 -1.50 -15.61
C ILE A 22 28.99 -2.62 -14.58
N GLY A 23 27.79 -2.82 -13.97
CA GLY A 23 27.54 -3.89 -13.00
C GLY A 23 28.02 -3.60 -11.56
N ASP A 24 28.48 -2.38 -11.24
CA ASP A 24 28.82 -1.96 -9.87
C ASP A 24 27.54 -1.50 -9.13
N VAL A 25 26.70 -2.46 -8.77
CA VAL A 25 25.42 -2.19 -8.12
C VAL A 25 25.63 -1.59 -6.72
N LYS A 26 26.59 -2.11 -5.92
CA LYS A 26 26.89 -1.57 -4.58
C LYS A 26 27.32 -0.11 -4.62
N GLY A 27 28.16 0.23 -5.60
CA GLY A 27 28.58 1.62 -5.76
C GLY A 27 27.47 2.52 -6.24
N ALA A 28 26.56 2.03 -7.10
CA ALA A 28 25.40 2.76 -7.56
C ALA A 28 24.42 3.04 -6.41
N ASP A 29 24.09 2.03 -5.62
CA ASP A 29 23.18 2.15 -4.47
C ASP A 29 23.74 3.13 -3.41
N ALA A 30 25.06 3.12 -3.19
CA ALA A 30 25.70 4.07 -2.28
C ALA A 30 25.61 5.53 -2.76
N ASP A 31 25.69 5.75 -4.07
CA ASP A 31 25.55 7.09 -4.66
C ASP A 31 24.11 7.57 -4.64
N GLU A 32 23.16 6.72 -5.00
CA GLU A 32 21.73 7.01 -4.93
C GLU A 32 21.27 7.31 -3.50
N PHE A 33 21.80 6.55 -2.53
CA PHE A 33 21.55 6.83 -1.12
C PHE A 33 22.01 8.22 -0.68
N LYS A 34 23.16 8.70 -1.18
CA LYS A 34 23.62 10.07 -0.88
C LYS A 34 22.67 11.13 -1.44
N VAL A 35 22.15 10.91 -2.64
CA VAL A 35 21.17 11.81 -3.26
C VAL A 35 19.88 11.82 -2.46
N LEU A 36 19.35 10.66 -2.15
CA LEU A 36 18.12 10.51 -1.38
C LEU A 36 18.24 11.13 0.02
N LYS A 37 19.36 10.87 0.70
CA LYS A 37 19.63 11.46 2.02
C LYS A 37 19.65 12.98 1.97
N ALA A 38 20.31 13.58 0.98
CA ALA A 38 20.38 15.03 0.86
C ALA A 38 19.02 15.66 0.51
N GLN A 39 18.19 14.95 -0.27
CA GLN A 39 16.82 15.37 -0.53
C GLN A 39 15.95 15.34 0.74
N LEU A 40 16.05 14.27 1.54
CA LEU A 40 15.37 14.15 2.82
C LEU A 40 15.86 15.18 3.84
N ASP A 41 17.17 15.41 3.96
CA ASP A 41 17.74 16.41 4.85
C ASP A 41 17.26 17.83 4.45
N LYS A 42 17.14 18.11 3.16
CA LYS A 42 16.58 19.37 2.65
C LYS A 42 15.08 19.53 2.96
N GLN A 43 14.30 18.45 2.81
CA GLN A 43 12.87 18.45 3.18
C GLN A 43 12.67 18.64 4.69
N ASN A 44 13.57 18.10 5.51
CA ASN A 44 13.51 18.21 6.97
C ASN A 44 14.15 19.48 7.54
N GLY A 45 14.58 20.42 6.68
CA GLY A 45 15.20 21.70 7.10
C GLY A 45 16.56 21.54 7.78
N VAL A 46 17.26 20.42 7.56
CA VAL A 46 18.60 20.15 8.08
C VAL A 46 19.63 20.82 7.18
N ASP A 47 20.30 21.85 7.69
CA ASP A 47 21.39 22.52 6.98
C ASP A 47 22.58 21.57 6.84
N PRO A 48 22.99 21.19 5.61
CA PRO A 48 24.11 20.28 5.38
C PRO A 48 25.46 20.81 5.84
N ASN A 49 25.57 22.11 6.17
CA ASN A 49 26.81 22.75 6.63
C ASN A 49 26.95 22.85 8.14
N LYS A 50 25.97 22.44 8.93
CA LYS A 50 26.11 22.32 10.38
C LYS A 50 26.64 20.95 10.74
N GLN A 51 27.96 20.76 10.65
CA GLN A 51 28.65 19.65 11.27
C GLN A 51 28.68 19.85 12.80
N THR A 52 27.87 19.08 13.52
CA THR A 52 28.21 18.74 14.90
C THR A 52 29.07 17.48 14.84
N ALA A 53 30.34 17.66 15.18
CA ALA A 53 31.26 16.57 15.43
C ALA A 53 30.71 15.72 16.57
N ASP A 54 30.41 14.47 16.33
CA ASP A 54 30.60 13.42 17.34
C ASP A 54 30.81 12.04 16.69
N ASN A 55 31.82 11.39 17.24
CA ASN A 55 32.44 10.16 16.79
C ASN A 55 31.55 8.94 16.94
N THR A 56 31.56 8.02 15.98
CA THR A 56 32.00 6.61 16.14
C THR A 56 31.65 5.79 14.90
N GLU A 57 32.66 5.15 14.34
CA GLU A 57 32.62 4.41 13.06
C GLU A 57 31.81 3.11 13.03
N ASN A 58 31.25 2.66 14.14
CA ASN A 58 30.56 1.37 14.24
C ASN A 58 29.02 1.46 14.16
N ASN A 59 28.44 2.60 13.73
CA ASN A 59 27.00 2.84 13.80
C ASN A 59 26.32 3.14 12.46
N LYS A 60 26.97 2.92 11.31
CA LYS A 60 26.41 3.35 10.03
C LYS A 60 25.18 2.54 9.58
N THR A 61 25.13 1.27 9.88
CA THR A 61 23.97 0.41 9.56
C THR A 61 22.81 0.61 10.55
N ARG A 62 23.13 0.75 11.84
CA ARG A 62 22.13 0.98 12.90
C ARG A 62 21.40 2.34 12.77
N LYS A 63 22.12 3.41 12.38
CA LYS A 63 21.51 4.75 12.21
C LYS A 63 20.53 4.83 11.02
N LYS A 64 20.64 3.96 10.03
CA LYS A 64 19.72 3.92 8.89
C LYS A 64 18.38 3.29 9.28
N SER A 65 18.42 2.18 10.03
CA SER A 65 17.24 1.54 10.61
C SER A 65 16.54 2.42 11.63
N ASP A 66 17.30 3.12 12.48
CA ASP A 66 16.76 3.98 13.54
C ASP A 66 16.00 5.21 12.96
N LYS A 67 16.45 5.80 11.84
CA LYS A 67 15.73 6.90 11.20
C LYS A 67 14.43 6.45 10.54
N ASN A 68 14.45 5.32 9.86
CA ASN A 68 13.24 4.72 9.29
C ASN A 68 12.27 4.28 10.41
N MET A 69 12.79 3.72 11.49
CA MET A 69 12.03 3.34 12.67
C MET A 69 11.36 4.54 13.36
N ASN A 70 12.05 5.70 13.45
CA ASN A 70 11.46 6.90 14.03
C ASN A 70 10.35 7.50 13.17
N ASN A 71 10.48 7.43 11.84
CA ASN A 71 9.39 7.83 10.94
C ASN A 71 8.22 6.85 11.06
N TYR A 72 8.50 5.55 11.12
CA TYR A 72 7.51 4.53 11.37
C TYR A 72 6.78 4.73 12.72
N ARG A 73 7.51 4.99 13.81
CA ARG A 73 6.92 5.30 15.13
C ARG A 73 6.02 6.53 15.09
N LYS A 74 6.37 7.57 14.36
CA LYS A 74 5.50 8.76 14.22
C LYS A 74 4.19 8.46 13.51
N ILE A 75 4.22 7.59 12.50
CA ILE A 75 3.04 7.19 11.74
C ILE A 75 2.16 6.26 12.58
N VAL A 76 2.74 5.31 13.30
CA VAL A 76 2.02 4.33 14.15
C VAL A 76 1.45 4.98 15.42
N VAL A 77 2.17 5.94 16.03
CA VAL A 77 1.70 6.63 17.26
C VAL A 77 0.57 7.60 16.97
N ALA A 78 0.48 8.17 15.77
CA ALA A 78 -0.63 9.05 15.40
C ALA A 78 -1.97 8.31 15.34
N ASP A 79 -1.97 7.02 14.94
CA ASP A 79 -3.18 6.19 14.90
C ASP A 79 -3.59 5.63 16.27
N ASN A 80 -2.70 5.63 17.25
CA ASN A 80 -2.98 5.09 18.60
C ASN A 80 -3.55 6.13 19.60
N GLU A 81 -3.61 7.41 19.24
CA GLU A 81 -4.18 8.45 20.13
C GLU A 81 -5.70 8.62 19.98
N GLU A 82 -6.33 8.03 18.99
CA GLU A 82 -7.79 7.92 18.94
C GLU A 82 -8.22 6.71 19.78
N GLY A 83 -8.64 7.04 20.98
CA GLY A 83 -8.89 6.17 22.10
C GLY A 83 -9.54 4.82 21.79
N GLU A 84 -9.11 3.80 22.49
CA GLU A 84 -9.87 2.60 22.78
C GLU A 84 -11.29 2.99 23.23
N GLU A 85 -12.22 3.18 22.31
CA GLU A 85 -13.63 3.08 22.67
C GLU A 85 -13.90 1.61 22.99
N LYS A 86 -13.73 1.28 24.26
CA LYS A 86 -14.19 0.03 24.84
C LYS A 86 -15.65 -0.15 24.46
N TYR A 87 -15.92 -1.05 23.54
CA TYR A 87 -17.25 -1.50 23.20
C TYR A 87 -17.91 -2.01 24.48
N LYS A 88 -18.70 -1.15 25.13
CA LYS A 88 -19.54 -1.56 26.24
C LYS A 88 -20.71 -2.33 25.65
N SER A 89 -20.83 -3.59 26.01
CA SER A 89 -21.87 -4.53 25.58
C SER A 89 -23.32 -4.09 25.91
N ASP A 90 -23.46 -2.98 26.61
CA ASP A 90 -24.76 -2.43 27.05
C ASP A 90 -25.55 -1.70 25.96
N TYR A 91 -24.97 -1.54 24.74
CA TYR A 91 -25.64 -0.83 23.64
C TYR A 91 -26.30 -1.70 22.59
N ARG A 92 -26.68 -2.94 22.92
CA ARG A 92 -27.60 -3.72 22.08
C ARG A 92 -28.95 -2.98 21.97
N GLY A 93 -29.09 -2.13 20.95
CA GLY A 93 -30.36 -1.50 20.59
C GLY A 93 -30.36 0.01 20.36
N ARG A 94 -29.24 0.74 20.58
CA ARG A 94 -29.18 2.17 20.30
C ARG A 94 -27.95 2.52 19.44
N VAL A 95 -28.06 2.20 18.17
CA VAL A 95 -27.09 2.79 17.21
C VAL A 95 -27.50 4.25 17.01
N GLN A 96 -26.87 5.15 17.74
CA GLN A 96 -27.01 6.61 17.58
C GLN A 96 -25.75 7.22 16.99
N ASP A 97 -25.08 6.54 16.06
CA ASP A 97 -24.01 7.18 15.31
C ASP A 97 -24.61 8.01 14.19
N LYS A 98 -24.87 9.29 14.49
CA LYS A 98 -25.25 10.28 13.48
C LYS A 98 -24.13 10.59 12.50
N ASN A 99 -22.89 10.19 12.78
CA ASN A 99 -21.68 10.45 12.00
C ASN A 99 -21.06 9.15 11.46
N VAL A 100 -21.83 8.30 10.81
CA VAL A 100 -21.27 7.16 10.09
C VAL A 100 -20.48 7.69 8.90
N ASN A 101 -19.15 7.63 8.96
CA ASN A 101 -18.31 7.87 7.79
C ASN A 101 -18.57 6.77 6.76
N ILE A 102 -19.03 7.18 5.57
CA ILE A 102 -19.26 6.25 4.46
C ILE A 102 -17.92 6.07 3.76
N VAL A 103 -17.15 5.09 4.20
CA VAL A 103 -15.86 4.75 3.63
C VAL A 103 -15.99 3.44 2.84
N PRO A 104 -15.57 3.39 1.58
CA PRO A 104 -15.49 2.15 0.82
C PRO A 104 -14.56 1.14 1.52
N GLN A 105 -14.84 -0.15 1.34
CA GLN A 105 -13.91 -1.20 1.79
C GLN A 105 -12.58 -1.08 1.04
N PRO A 106 -11.44 -1.29 1.74
CA PRO A 106 -10.11 -1.04 1.18
C PRO A 106 -9.74 -2.04 0.07
N MET A 107 -8.69 -1.71 -0.67
CA MET A 107 -8.13 -2.57 -1.71
C MET A 107 -7.38 -3.75 -1.11
N PHE A 108 -7.39 -4.88 -1.81
CA PHE A 108 -6.60 -6.06 -1.45
C PHE A 108 -5.14 -5.92 -1.87
N VAL A 109 -4.28 -6.56 -1.10
CA VAL A 109 -2.83 -6.65 -1.30
C VAL A 109 -2.35 -8.08 -1.12
N LEU A 110 -1.24 -8.43 -1.73
CA LEU A 110 -0.45 -9.62 -1.41
C LEU A 110 0.63 -9.20 -0.41
N THR A 111 0.68 -9.85 0.75
CA THR A 111 1.61 -9.47 1.83
C THR A 111 1.95 -10.65 2.73
N TYR A 112 2.95 -10.50 3.58
CA TYR A 112 3.31 -11.43 4.65
C TYR A 112 2.62 -11.13 5.98
N TYR A 113 1.80 -10.07 6.02
CA TYR A 113 1.16 -9.64 7.24
C TYR A 113 0.09 -10.65 7.66
N GLU A 114 0.24 -11.20 8.86
CA GLU A 114 -0.79 -12.01 9.53
C GLU A 114 -1.36 -11.21 10.69
N LYS A 115 -2.62 -10.83 10.58
CA LYS A 115 -3.36 -10.30 11.73
C LYS A 115 -3.79 -11.48 12.59
N HIS A 116 -3.29 -11.56 13.81
CA HIS A 116 -3.80 -12.49 14.80
C HIS A 116 -5.12 -11.97 15.35
N ASP A 117 -6.21 -12.28 14.67
CA ASP A 117 -7.56 -12.09 15.22
C ASP A 117 -8.06 -13.40 15.81
N ASP A 118 -8.69 -13.32 17.01
CA ASP A 118 -9.38 -14.43 17.64
C ASP A 118 -10.61 -14.90 16.84
N VAL A 119 -11.04 -14.14 15.86
CA VAL A 119 -12.13 -14.47 14.95
C VAL A 119 -11.58 -15.09 13.68
N LYS A 120 -11.84 -16.38 13.49
CA LYS A 120 -11.51 -17.08 12.23
C LYS A 120 -12.29 -16.46 11.08
N ARG A 121 -11.68 -15.51 10.36
CA ARG A 121 -12.19 -15.01 9.09
C ARG A 121 -11.87 -16.01 7.98
N GLN A 122 -12.69 -15.99 6.93
CA GLN A 122 -12.44 -16.80 5.75
C GLN A 122 -11.13 -16.35 5.12
N VAL A 123 -10.17 -17.28 4.99
CA VAL A 123 -8.89 -17.00 4.32
C VAL A 123 -9.17 -16.78 2.85
N ASN A 124 -8.74 -15.65 2.33
CA ASN A 124 -8.82 -15.36 0.91
C ASN A 124 -7.90 -16.33 0.14
N TYR A 125 -8.48 -17.07 -0.78
CA TYR A 125 -7.80 -18.14 -1.49
C TYR A 125 -7.65 -17.83 -2.98
N TYR A 126 -6.47 -18.08 -3.52
CA TYR A 126 -6.26 -18.16 -4.96
C TYR A 126 -5.21 -19.21 -5.28
N LYS A 127 -5.54 -20.13 -6.21
CA LYS A 127 -4.74 -21.32 -6.49
C LYS A 127 -3.27 -21.01 -6.83
N PHE A 128 -3.01 -19.97 -7.62
CA PHE A 128 -1.66 -19.57 -7.99
C PHE A 128 -0.84 -19.17 -6.76
N ILE A 129 -1.42 -18.38 -5.86
CA ILE A 129 -0.74 -17.92 -4.64
C ILE A 129 -0.43 -19.10 -3.72
N GLU A 130 -1.34 -20.07 -3.60
CA GLU A 130 -1.06 -21.29 -2.83
C GLU A 130 0.03 -22.14 -3.49
N THR A 131 0.08 -22.21 -4.81
CA THR A 131 1.17 -22.90 -5.53
C THR A 131 2.50 -22.23 -5.25
N LEU A 132 2.57 -20.89 -5.30
CA LEU A 132 3.77 -20.11 -4.98
C LEU A 132 4.22 -20.34 -3.52
N ASN A 133 3.28 -20.34 -2.58
CA ASN A 133 3.55 -20.66 -1.18
C ASN A 133 4.13 -22.06 -0.99
N ASN A 134 3.60 -23.05 -1.71
CA ASN A 134 4.07 -24.42 -1.63
C ASN A 134 5.48 -24.61 -2.21
N GLN A 135 5.89 -23.79 -3.15
CA GLN A 135 7.26 -23.78 -3.71
C GLN A 135 8.30 -23.25 -2.72
N LYS A 136 7.88 -22.53 -1.67
CA LYS A 136 8.74 -21.95 -0.62
C LYS A 136 9.87 -21.06 -1.18
N VAL A 137 9.60 -20.39 -2.28
CA VAL A 137 10.55 -19.44 -2.92
C VAL A 137 10.57 -18.07 -2.26
N LEU A 138 9.57 -17.80 -1.41
CA LEU A 138 9.47 -16.57 -0.63
C LEU A 138 9.83 -16.83 0.85
N PRO A 139 10.34 -15.83 1.59
CA PRO A 139 10.78 -16.00 2.98
C PRO A 139 9.63 -16.32 3.95
N SER A 140 8.41 -15.91 3.61
CA SER A 140 7.21 -16.14 4.41
C SER A 140 6.02 -16.45 3.51
N ARG A 141 4.95 -17.01 4.12
CA ARG A 141 3.71 -17.32 3.40
C ARG A 141 3.05 -16.03 2.92
N LEU A 142 2.74 -15.96 1.64
CA LEU A 142 2.00 -14.88 1.01
C LEU A 142 0.51 -15.04 1.27
N ILE A 143 -0.13 -13.99 1.72
CA ILE A 143 -1.59 -13.93 1.94
C ILE A 143 -2.23 -12.81 1.11
N ILE A 144 -3.51 -12.95 0.84
CA ILE A 144 -4.33 -11.93 0.19
C ILE A 144 -5.20 -11.29 1.28
N THR A 145 -5.02 -10.00 1.52
CA THR A 145 -5.78 -9.28 2.55
C THR A 145 -6.07 -7.85 2.13
N ASN A 146 -7.13 -7.27 2.67
CA ASN A 146 -7.41 -5.84 2.64
C ASN A 146 -7.33 -5.21 4.04
N GLU A 147 -6.86 -5.98 5.02
CA GLU A 147 -6.68 -5.51 6.38
C GLU A 147 -5.25 -5.01 6.57
N GLU A 148 -5.14 -3.85 7.18
CA GLU A 148 -3.88 -3.27 7.63
C GLU A 148 -3.89 -3.21 9.14
N ALA A 149 -2.77 -3.56 9.74
CA ALA A 149 -2.52 -3.26 11.13
C ALA A 149 -1.09 -2.72 11.28
N PRO A 150 -0.89 -1.80 12.21
CA PRO A 150 0.44 -1.28 12.49
C PRO A 150 1.35 -2.42 12.94
N LEU A 151 2.56 -2.48 12.39
CA LEU A 151 3.57 -3.43 12.82
C LEU A 151 4.06 -3.03 14.22
N THR A 152 4.31 -4.03 15.06
CA THR A 152 5.06 -3.80 16.29
C THR A 152 6.52 -3.47 15.97
N GLU A 153 7.24 -2.89 16.93
CA GLU A 153 8.66 -2.58 16.77
C GLU A 153 9.49 -3.85 16.45
N GLU A 154 9.14 -4.98 17.05
CA GLU A 154 9.78 -6.26 16.77
C GLU A 154 9.52 -6.74 15.33
N GLN A 155 8.28 -6.63 14.85
CA GLN A 155 7.94 -6.99 13.47
C GLN A 155 8.65 -6.08 12.47
N ALA A 156 8.65 -4.76 12.70
CA ALA A 156 9.36 -3.82 11.84
C ALA A 156 10.87 -4.14 11.77
N THR A 157 11.49 -4.50 12.91
CA THR A 157 12.90 -4.89 12.95
C THR A 157 13.15 -6.16 12.11
N LYS A 158 12.24 -7.14 12.15
CA LYS A 158 12.35 -8.37 11.33
C LYS A 158 12.28 -8.04 9.85
N HIS A 159 11.38 -7.12 9.42
CA HIS A 159 11.29 -6.71 8.02
C HIS A 159 12.54 -5.95 7.55
N PHE A 160 13.14 -5.10 8.39
CA PHE A 160 14.42 -4.46 8.05
C PHE A 160 15.55 -5.48 7.89
N ALA A 161 15.63 -6.49 8.77
CA ALA A 161 16.60 -7.58 8.64
C ALA A 161 16.37 -8.39 7.35
N SER A 162 15.12 -8.69 7.00
CA SER A 162 14.75 -9.36 5.75
C SER A 162 15.15 -8.54 4.53
N ILE A 163 14.96 -7.21 4.53
CA ILE A 163 15.43 -6.32 3.45
C ILE A 163 16.93 -6.46 3.22
N ASP A 164 17.74 -6.49 4.30
CA ASP A 164 19.18 -6.63 4.19
C ASP A 164 19.56 -8.03 3.63
N GLU A 165 18.87 -9.09 4.08
CA GLU A 165 19.06 -10.45 3.58
C GLU A 165 18.70 -10.58 2.09
N GLN A 166 17.52 -10.09 1.69
CA GLN A 166 17.09 -10.10 0.28
C GLN A 166 18.02 -9.23 -0.58
N THR A 167 18.54 -8.14 -0.04
CA THR A 167 19.52 -7.31 -0.75
C THR A 167 20.80 -8.09 -1.06
N ALA A 168 21.32 -8.85 -0.10
CA ALA A 168 22.48 -9.72 -0.33
C ALA A 168 22.17 -10.83 -1.36
N ALA A 169 20.97 -11.42 -1.29
CA ALA A 169 20.53 -12.45 -2.22
C ALA A 169 20.37 -11.92 -3.66
N ILE A 170 19.83 -10.70 -3.84
CA ILE A 170 19.71 -10.04 -5.16
C ILE A 170 21.09 -9.71 -5.74
N VAL A 171 22.09 -9.38 -4.90
CA VAL A 171 23.47 -9.17 -5.36
C VAL A 171 24.07 -10.47 -5.89
N ALA A 172 23.76 -11.61 -5.26
CA ALA A 172 24.23 -12.92 -5.67
C ALA A 172 23.53 -13.42 -6.96
N ASP A 173 22.23 -13.19 -7.08
CA ASP A 173 21.44 -13.49 -8.27
C ASP A 173 20.53 -12.30 -8.62
N PRO A 174 20.98 -11.39 -9.50
CA PRO A 174 20.22 -10.20 -9.88
C PRO A 174 18.93 -10.48 -10.68
N ASN A 175 18.80 -11.68 -11.24
CA ASN A 175 17.66 -12.06 -12.08
C ASN A 175 16.60 -12.86 -11.33
N ASP A 176 16.77 -13.12 -10.05
CA ASP A 176 15.73 -13.77 -9.23
C ASP A 176 14.56 -12.80 -8.95
N VAL A 177 13.47 -12.98 -9.67
CA VAL A 177 12.25 -12.18 -9.53
C VAL A 177 11.62 -12.33 -8.14
N ASN A 178 11.71 -13.52 -7.54
CA ASN A 178 11.10 -13.80 -6.23
C ASN A 178 11.79 -13.02 -5.12
N LYS A 179 13.11 -12.83 -5.20
CA LYS A 179 13.88 -12.04 -4.22
C LYS A 179 13.50 -10.56 -4.28
N ARG A 180 13.35 -10.01 -5.50
CA ARG A 180 12.89 -8.63 -5.68
C ARG A 180 11.45 -8.45 -5.21
N PHE A 181 10.58 -9.39 -5.55
CA PHE A 181 9.20 -9.37 -5.08
C PHE A 181 9.15 -9.47 -3.55
N ALA A 182 9.88 -10.38 -2.92
CA ALA A 182 9.98 -10.50 -1.47
C ALA A 182 10.43 -9.21 -0.81
N ARG A 183 11.53 -8.59 -1.29
CA ARG A 183 12.04 -7.33 -0.73
C ARG A 183 11.04 -6.19 -0.91
N SER A 184 10.30 -6.16 -2.02
CA SER A 184 9.25 -5.16 -2.22
C SER A 184 8.12 -5.25 -1.19
N LEU A 185 7.79 -6.46 -0.75
CA LEU A 185 6.79 -6.68 0.32
C LEU A 185 7.29 -6.17 1.66
N ASP A 186 8.56 -6.42 1.98
CA ASP A 186 9.17 -5.89 3.21
C ASP A 186 9.24 -4.36 3.18
N PHE A 187 9.64 -3.75 2.04
CA PHE A 187 9.61 -2.30 1.87
C PHE A 187 8.19 -1.72 2.01
N TYR A 188 7.18 -2.40 1.44
CA TYR A 188 5.79 -2.00 1.61
C TYR A 188 5.38 -1.99 3.09
N LEU A 189 5.70 -3.04 3.83
CA LEU A 189 5.34 -3.18 5.25
C LEU A 189 6.02 -2.12 6.13
N VAL A 190 7.25 -1.72 5.83
CA VAL A 190 7.93 -0.61 6.51
C VAL A 190 7.63 0.76 5.86
N GLN A 191 6.64 0.83 4.96
CA GLN A 191 6.15 2.03 4.30
C GLN A 191 7.18 2.79 3.45
N ASP A 192 8.24 2.10 2.98
CA ASP A 192 9.12 2.63 1.95
C ASP A 192 8.57 2.31 0.56
N PHE A 193 7.51 3.04 0.18
CA PHE A 193 6.79 2.80 -1.07
C PHE A 193 7.66 3.03 -2.31
N ALA A 194 8.62 3.95 -2.23
CA ALA A 194 9.50 4.25 -3.37
C ALA A 194 10.42 3.08 -3.69
N SER A 195 11.08 2.51 -2.68
CA SER A 195 11.94 1.33 -2.84
C SER A 195 11.14 0.09 -3.25
N ALA A 196 9.92 -0.07 -2.70
CA ALA A 196 9.03 -1.16 -3.09
C ALA A 196 8.65 -1.08 -4.58
N ILE A 197 8.27 0.10 -5.09
CA ILE A 197 7.92 0.30 -6.50
C ILE A 197 9.13 0.05 -7.41
N GLU A 198 10.33 0.46 -7.00
CA GLU A 198 11.54 0.24 -7.79
C GLU A 198 11.86 -1.27 -7.93
N ASP A 199 11.77 -2.03 -6.84
CA ASP A 199 11.94 -3.48 -6.90
C ASP A 199 10.91 -4.15 -7.82
N LEU A 200 9.65 -3.73 -7.76
CA LEU A 200 8.60 -4.25 -8.63
C LEU A 200 8.82 -3.85 -10.10
N ASN A 201 9.36 -2.65 -10.37
CA ASN A 201 9.74 -2.26 -11.72
C ASN A 201 10.85 -3.17 -12.29
N GLN A 202 11.86 -3.47 -11.47
CA GLN A 202 12.94 -4.38 -11.87
C GLN A 202 12.43 -5.83 -12.04
N ALA A 203 11.53 -6.27 -11.16
CA ALA A 203 10.91 -7.60 -11.27
C ALA A 203 10.13 -7.76 -12.58
N ILE A 204 9.41 -6.73 -13.04
CA ILE A 204 8.71 -6.73 -14.32
C ILE A 204 9.65 -6.82 -15.52
N ILE A 205 10.83 -6.18 -15.45
CA ILE A 205 11.83 -6.26 -16.53
C ILE A 205 12.38 -7.68 -16.64
N ILE A 206 12.48 -8.40 -15.50
CA ILE A 206 12.98 -9.77 -15.46
C ILE A 206 11.91 -10.75 -15.94
N GLU A 207 10.67 -10.61 -15.43
CA GLU A 207 9.56 -11.52 -15.72
C GLU A 207 8.24 -10.74 -15.83
N ASP A 208 7.84 -10.43 -17.06
CA ASP A 208 6.68 -9.60 -17.36
C ASP A 208 5.33 -10.35 -17.25
N HIS A 209 5.35 -11.67 -17.03
CA HIS A 209 4.15 -12.50 -16.87
C HIS A 209 3.82 -12.82 -15.41
N PHE A 210 4.65 -12.41 -14.47
CA PHE A 210 4.43 -12.63 -13.04
C PHE A 210 3.43 -11.61 -12.50
N PHE A 211 2.12 -11.89 -12.63
CA PHE A 211 1.05 -10.94 -12.29
C PHE A 211 1.09 -10.38 -10.85
N PRO A 212 1.63 -11.08 -9.80
CA PRO A 212 1.69 -10.54 -8.45
C PRO A 212 2.46 -9.22 -8.36
N VAL A 213 3.48 -9.00 -9.20
CA VAL A 213 4.27 -7.76 -9.20
C VAL A 213 3.44 -6.56 -9.65
N TYR A 214 2.58 -6.72 -10.66
CA TYR A 214 1.68 -5.68 -11.14
C TYR A 214 0.59 -5.38 -10.09
N PHE A 215 0.03 -6.44 -9.49
CA PHE A 215 -1.00 -6.30 -8.47
C PHE A 215 -0.51 -5.48 -7.28
N ASN A 216 0.65 -5.83 -6.74
CA ASN A 216 1.23 -5.10 -5.62
C ASN A 216 1.71 -3.70 -6.02
N ARG A 217 2.28 -3.54 -7.23
CA ARG A 217 2.69 -2.20 -7.69
C ARG A 217 1.50 -1.25 -7.81
N ALA A 218 0.36 -1.74 -8.29
CA ALA A 218 -0.88 -0.97 -8.33
C ALA A 218 -1.28 -0.49 -6.95
N LEU A 219 -1.31 -1.39 -5.95
CA LEU A 219 -1.69 -1.01 -4.60
C LEU A 219 -0.67 -0.07 -3.94
N ILE A 220 0.61 -0.37 -4.05
CA ILE A 220 1.65 0.46 -3.42
C ILE A 220 1.65 1.88 -4.01
N ARG A 221 1.46 2.02 -5.32
CA ARG A 221 1.24 3.32 -5.96
C ARG A 221 0.00 4.02 -5.40
N TYR A 222 -1.11 3.31 -5.27
CA TYR A 222 -2.32 3.86 -4.67
C TYR A 222 -2.06 4.35 -3.24
N LYS A 223 -1.38 3.57 -2.40
CA LYS A 223 -1.03 3.95 -1.04
C LYS A 223 -0.11 5.18 -1.00
N GLN A 224 0.87 5.24 -1.88
CA GLN A 224 1.74 6.40 -2.00
C GLN A 224 0.94 7.67 -2.35
N LEU A 225 -0.06 7.57 -3.24
CA LEU A 225 -0.93 8.69 -3.60
C LEU A 225 -1.81 9.12 -2.42
N GLU A 226 -2.40 8.19 -1.69
CA GLU A 226 -3.20 8.49 -0.51
C GLU A 226 -2.34 9.15 0.59
N TYR A 227 -1.13 8.65 0.83
CA TYR A 227 -0.20 9.23 1.77
C TYR A 227 0.16 10.68 1.38
N GLN A 228 0.45 10.94 0.09
CA GLN A 228 0.73 12.29 -0.40
C GLN A 228 -0.46 13.24 -0.25
N LYS A 229 -1.70 12.75 -0.35
CA LYS A 229 -2.89 13.55 -0.06
C LYS A 229 -2.94 13.92 1.41
N MET A 230 -2.74 12.94 2.30
CA MET A 230 -2.77 13.16 3.75
C MET A 230 -1.69 14.16 4.18
N GLU A 231 -0.44 13.99 3.74
CA GLU A 231 0.64 14.93 4.07
C GLU A 231 0.28 16.37 3.73
N LYS A 232 -0.34 16.60 2.57
CA LYS A 232 -0.73 17.95 2.13
C LYS A 232 -1.98 18.47 2.82
N GLU A 233 -2.88 17.60 3.25
CA GLU A 233 -4.06 17.98 4.00
C GLU A 233 -3.69 18.44 5.42
N TYR A 234 -2.67 17.82 6.02
CA TYR A 234 -2.14 18.17 7.35
C TYR A 234 -1.01 19.22 7.32
N ASP A 235 -0.52 19.63 6.15
CA ASP A 235 0.47 20.70 6.04
C ASP A 235 -0.18 22.07 6.33
N LEU A 236 -0.15 22.45 7.61
CA LEU A 236 -0.64 23.76 8.11
C LEU A 236 0.10 24.96 7.51
N LYS A 237 1.18 24.74 6.75
CA LYS A 237 1.96 25.79 6.06
C LYS A 237 1.57 25.96 4.60
N ALA A 238 0.79 25.04 4.03
CA ALA A 238 0.29 25.15 2.68
C ALA A 238 -0.79 26.25 2.61
N GLY A 239 -0.57 27.26 1.80
CA GLY A 239 -1.52 28.35 1.60
C GLY A 239 -2.84 27.86 0.97
N PRO A 240 -3.93 28.63 1.10
CA PRO A 240 -5.21 28.27 0.51
C PRO A 240 -5.15 28.32 -1.02
N GLY A 241 -4.74 27.23 -1.65
CA GLY A 241 -4.56 27.08 -3.11
C GLY A 241 -3.61 25.96 -3.52
N GLU A 242 -2.74 25.51 -2.63
CA GLU A 242 -1.80 24.39 -2.87
C GLU A 242 -2.40 23.01 -2.54
N LYS A 243 -3.72 22.85 -2.68
CA LYS A 243 -4.39 21.60 -2.42
C LYS A 243 -3.93 20.51 -3.41
N SER A 244 -3.56 19.40 -2.83
CA SER A 244 -3.23 18.09 -3.41
C SER A 244 -2.82 18.08 -4.88
N ALA A 245 -1.55 17.91 -5.16
CA ALA A 245 -1.04 17.73 -6.52
C ALA A 245 -1.36 16.35 -7.12
N VAL A 246 -2.06 15.47 -6.39
CA VAL A 246 -2.48 14.14 -6.91
C VAL A 246 -3.56 14.34 -7.96
N LYS A 247 -3.25 13.97 -9.19
CA LYS A 247 -4.12 14.15 -10.36
C LYS A 247 -4.81 12.83 -10.70
N ALA A 248 -5.93 12.92 -11.42
CA ALA A 248 -6.57 11.73 -11.98
C ALA A 248 -5.60 10.87 -12.81
N ALA A 249 -4.65 11.49 -13.52
CA ALA A 249 -3.62 10.79 -14.28
C ALA A 249 -2.74 9.86 -13.43
N ASP A 250 -2.54 10.16 -12.15
CA ASP A 250 -1.73 9.32 -11.27
C ASP A 250 -2.44 7.99 -10.97
N TYR A 251 -3.78 8.02 -10.84
CA TYR A 251 -4.60 6.82 -10.69
C TYR A 251 -4.70 5.99 -11.98
N GLU A 252 -4.51 6.59 -13.16
CA GLU A 252 -4.45 5.84 -14.41
C GLU A 252 -3.25 4.87 -14.45
N MET A 253 -2.15 5.19 -13.77
CA MET A 253 -1.01 4.25 -13.65
C MET A 253 -1.40 3.05 -12.77
N VAL A 254 -2.14 3.28 -11.70
CA VAL A 254 -2.69 2.21 -10.85
C VAL A 254 -3.62 1.30 -11.66
N LYS A 255 -4.53 1.92 -12.43
CA LYS A 255 -5.48 1.20 -13.29
C LYS A 255 -4.78 0.35 -14.33
N ARG A 256 -3.74 0.87 -15.02
CA ARG A 256 -2.96 0.13 -16.02
C ARG A 256 -2.30 -1.13 -15.45
N ASP A 257 -1.76 -1.05 -14.24
CA ASP A 257 -1.20 -2.22 -13.59
C ASP A 257 -2.28 -3.27 -13.32
N LEU A 258 -3.49 -2.86 -12.87
CA LEU A 258 -4.62 -3.76 -12.66
C LEU A 258 -5.17 -4.33 -13.98
N ASP A 259 -5.18 -3.55 -15.06
CA ASP A 259 -5.52 -4.01 -16.41
C ASP A 259 -4.56 -5.16 -16.82
N LYS A 260 -3.27 -4.99 -16.54
CA LYS A 260 -2.26 -6.05 -16.83
C LYS A 260 -2.46 -7.29 -15.96
N VAL A 261 -2.83 -7.14 -14.69
CA VAL A 261 -3.21 -8.28 -13.84
C VAL A 261 -4.37 -9.05 -14.43
N ILE A 262 -5.43 -8.37 -14.88
CA ILE A 262 -6.61 -8.99 -15.48
C ILE A 262 -6.28 -9.71 -16.80
N GLU A 263 -5.37 -9.14 -17.59
CA GLU A 263 -4.85 -9.80 -18.80
C GLU A 263 -4.15 -11.12 -18.47
N LEU A 264 -3.26 -11.11 -17.45
CA LEU A 264 -2.44 -12.26 -17.07
C LEU A 264 -3.19 -13.31 -16.22
N ALA A 265 -4.16 -12.88 -15.43
CA ALA A 265 -4.94 -13.69 -14.49
C ALA A 265 -6.42 -13.29 -14.52
N PRO A 266 -7.19 -13.65 -15.56
CA PRO A 266 -8.57 -13.18 -15.77
C PRO A 266 -9.60 -13.74 -14.79
N ASP A 267 -9.20 -14.71 -13.95
CA ASP A 267 -10.00 -15.27 -12.87
C ASP A 267 -9.59 -14.76 -11.47
N PHE A 268 -8.60 -13.86 -11.40
CA PHE A 268 -8.16 -13.25 -10.14
C PHE A 268 -9.13 -12.16 -9.69
N VAL A 269 -10.07 -12.54 -8.86
CA VAL A 269 -11.21 -11.70 -8.41
C VAL A 269 -10.80 -10.35 -7.83
N TYR A 270 -9.69 -10.29 -7.11
CA TYR A 270 -9.22 -9.09 -6.42
C TYR A 270 -8.73 -8.00 -7.37
N ALA A 271 -8.31 -8.35 -8.59
CA ALA A 271 -7.92 -7.37 -9.60
C ALA A 271 -9.12 -6.55 -10.09
N TYR A 272 -10.25 -7.20 -10.37
CA TYR A 272 -11.49 -6.51 -10.74
C TYR A 272 -12.00 -5.64 -9.59
N TYR A 273 -11.99 -6.18 -8.38
CA TYR A 273 -12.40 -5.42 -7.20
C TYR A 273 -11.55 -4.16 -7.00
N ASN A 274 -10.23 -4.29 -7.01
CA ASN A 274 -9.32 -3.17 -6.84
C ASN A 274 -9.46 -2.15 -7.99
N ARG A 275 -9.65 -2.60 -9.24
CA ARG A 275 -9.86 -1.69 -10.38
C ARG A 275 -11.20 -0.96 -10.26
N GLY A 276 -12.25 -1.62 -9.81
CA GLY A 276 -13.52 -1.01 -9.45
C GLY A 276 -13.39 0.10 -8.41
N ASN A 277 -12.54 -0.11 -7.38
CA ASN A 277 -12.24 0.91 -6.39
C ASN A 277 -11.55 2.13 -7.02
N VAL A 278 -10.54 1.91 -7.89
CA VAL A 278 -9.85 3.00 -8.62
C VAL A 278 -10.82 3.77 -9.50
N LEU A 279 -11.67 3.07 -10.26
CA LEU A 279 -12.68 3.69 -11.12
C LEU A 279 -13.70 4.51 -10.32
N SER A 280 -14.08 4.04 -9.13
CA SER A 280 -14.94 4.80 -8.20
C SER A 280 -14.27 6.09 -7.72
N ILE A 281 -12.97 6.06 -7.43
CA ILE A 281 -12.18 7.26 -7.08
C ILE A 281 -12.14 8.24 -8.25
N LEU A 282 -11.99 7.74 -9.48
CA LEU A 282 -12.03 8.52 -10.73
C LEU A 282 -13.45 8.98 -11.10
N LYS A 283 -14.46 8.60 -10.30
CA LYS A 283 -15.89 8.86 -10.52
C LYS A 283 -16.49 8.22 -11.79
N ASP A 284 -15.79 7.26 -12.39
CA ASP A 284 -16.36 6.40 -13.42
C ASP A 284 -17.15 5.25 -12.76
N TYR A 285 -18.25 5.63 -12.13
CA TYR A 285 -19.09 4.73 -11.36
C TYR A 285 -19.70 3.60 -12.22
N ARG A 286 -19.95 3.86 -13.51
CA ARG A 286 -20.52 2.85 -14.40
C ARG A 286 -19.51 1.73 -14.68
N ALA A 287 -18.27 2.09 -15.01
CA ALA A 287 -17.20 1.12 -15.21
C ALA A 287 -16.86 0.40 -13.90
N ALA A 288 -16.88 1.10 -12.75
CA ALA A 288 -16.68 0.48 -11.45
C ALA A 288 -17.71 -0.62 -11.16
N ILE A 289 -19.00 -0.38 -11.45
CA ILE A 289 -20.07 -1.37 -11.27
C ILE A 289 -19.80 -2.61 -12.12
N VAL A 290 -19.37 -2.45 -13.39
CA VAL A 290 -19.03 -3.58 -14.26
C VAL A 290 -17.91 -4.44 -13.67
N ASP A 291 -16.90 -3.82 -13.08
CA ASP A 291 -15.81 -4.53 -12.43
C ASP A 291 -16.25 -5.25 -11.15
N TYR A 292 -17.07 -4.60 -10.30
CA TYR A 292 -17.65 -5.27 -9.13
C TYR A 292 -18.59 -6.41 -9.54
N ASP A 293 -19.36 -6.26 -10.60
CA ASP A 293 -20.20 -7.32 -11.16
C ASP A 293 -19.34 -8.53 -11.54
N ARG A 294 -18.21 -8.29 -12.20
CA ARG A 294 -17.28 -9.36 -12.56
C ARG A 294 -16.66 -10.02 -11.33
N ALA A 295 -16.28 -9.24 -10.33
CA ALA A 295 -15.77 -9.78 -9.06
C ALA A 295 -16.81 -10.68 -8.37
N ILE A 296 -18.07 -10.25 -8.31
CA ILE A 296 -19.19 -11.01 -7.72
C ILE A 296 -19.53 -12.27 -8.54
N GLN A 297 -19.39 -12.20 -9.87
CA GLN A 297 -19.56 -13.41 -10.71
C GLN A 297 -18.48 -14.47 -10.43
N LEU A 298 -17.24 -14.02 -10.19
CA LEU A 298 -16.13 -14.93 -9.88
C LEU A 298 -16.22 -15.46 -8.44
N ASP A 299 -16.63 -14.63 -7.50
CA ASP A 299 -16.91 -15.02 -6.11
C ASP A 299 -18.23 -14.44 -5.60
N PRO A 300 -19.33 -15.22 -5.63
CA PRO A 300 -20.65 -14.78 -5.13
C PRO A 300 -20.72 -14.51 -3.62
N LYS A 301 -19.65 -14.82 -2.87
CA LYS A 301 -19.56 -14.55 -1.42
C LYS A 301 -18.66 -13.36 -1.11
N PHE A 302 -18.20 -12.63 -2.10
CA PHE A 302 -17.30 -11.50 -1.92
C PHE A 302 -18.04 -10.28 -1.34
N ALA A 303 -18.14 -10.23 -0.01
CA ALA A 303 -18.90 -9.23 0.73
C ALA A 303 -18.46 -7.79 0.42
N ASP A 304 -17.13 -7.55 0.32
CA ASP A 304 -16.56 -6.23 0.02
C ASP A 304 -17.00 -5.70 -1.35
N ALA A 305 -17.11 -6.58 -2.34
CA ALA A 305 -17.55 -6.19 -3.69
C ALA A 305 -19.04 -5.77 -3.69
N TYR A 306 -19.90 -6.48 -2.97
CA TYR A 306 -21.30 -6.05 -2.78
C TYR A 306 -21.36 -4.70 -2.05
N PHE A 307 -20.56 -4.52 -1.01
CA PHE A 307 -20.52 -3.28 -0.25
C PHE A 307 -20.13 -2.08 -1.13
N ASN A 308 -19.01 -2.17 -1.85
CA ASN A 308 -18.52 -1.07 -2.67
C ASN A 308 -19.40 -0.83 -3.90
N ARG A 309 -19.97 -1.88 -4.52
CA ARG A 309 -20.98 -1.74 -5.58
C ARG A 309 -22.24 -1.03 -5.05
N GLY A 310 -22.68 -1.40 -3.87
CA GLY A 310 -23.82 -0.78 -3.20
C GLY A 310 -23.59 0.72 -2.95
N LEU A 311 -22.43 1.12 -2.45
CA LEU A 311 -22.06 2.53 -2.32
C LEU A 311 -22.04 3.24 -3.68
N THR A 312 -21.46 2.59 -4.70
CA THR A 312 -21.36 3.15 -6.04
C THR A 312 -22.76 3.37 -6.66
N HIS A 313 -23.71 2.46 -6.45
CA HIS A 313 -25.10 2.66 -6.82
C HIS A 313 -25.74 3.85 -6.10
N ILE A 314 -25.48 4.01 -4.80
CA ILE A 314 -25.97 5.17 -4.04
C ILE A 314 -25.39 6.47 -4.60
N PHE A 315 -24.11 6.53 -4.95
CA PHE A 315 -23.50 7.72 -5.57
C PHE A 315 -24.08 8.07 -6.94
N LEU A 316 -24.59 7.08 -7.67
CA LEU A 316 -25.34 7.27 -8.90
C LEU A 316 -26.81 7.64 -8.70
N GLY A 317 -27.31 7.68 -7.44
CA GLY A 317 -28.74 7.90 -7.14
C GLY A 317 -29.60 6.65 -7.20
N ASN A 318 -29.03 5.48 -7.48
CA ASN A 318 -29.72 4.20 -7.58
C ASN A 318 -29.91 3.57 -6.19
N ASN A 319 -30.54 4.29 -5.26
CA ASN A 319 -30.61 3.93 -3.84
C ASN A 319 -31.18 2.52 -3.59
N ARG A 320 -32.17 2.09 -4.40
CA ARG A 320 -32.79 0.75 -4.23
C ARG A 320 -31.76 -0.37 -4.47
N GLN A 321 -31.00 -0.30 -5.54
CA GLN A 321 -29.96 -1.28 -5.85
C GLN A 321 -28.84 -1.22 -4.81
N GLY A 322 -28.42 0.00 -4.43
CA GLY A 322 -27.42 0.19 -3.39
C GLY A 322 -27.79 -0.44 -2.07
N ILE A 323 -29.05 -0.28 -1.62
CA ILE A 323 -29.56 -0.90 -0.37
C ILE A 323 -29.59 -2.43 -0.50
N GLN A 324 -29.97 -2.97 -1.66
CA GLN A 324 -29.98 -4.42 -1.89
C GLN A 324 -28.55 -5.01 -1.77
N ASP A 325 -27.57 -4.38 -2.39
CA ASP A 325 -26.16 -4.79 -2.31
C ASP A 325 -25.60 -4.66 -0.90
N LEU A 326 -25.86 -3.56 -0.21
CA LEU A 326 -25.45 -3.39 1.18
C LEU A 326 -26.11 -4.43 2.11
N SER A 327 -27.38 -4.78 1.88
CA SER A 327 -28.03 -5.85 2.63
C SER A 327 -27.33 -7.19 2.41
N LYS A 328 -26.94 -7.47 1.15
CA LYS A 328 -26.19 -8.68 0.81
C LYS A 328 -24.80 -8.70 1.46
N ALA A 329 -24.09 -7.58 1.48
CA ALA A 329 -22.83 -7.45 2.18
C ALA A 329 -22.97 -7.73 3.68
N GLY A 330 -24.03 -7.20 4.30
CA GLY A 330 -24.38 -7.46 5.72
C GLY A 330 -24.67 -8.93 6.02
N GLU A 331 -25.44 -9.61 5.15
CA GLU A 331 -25.70 -11.07 5.24
C GLU A 331 -24.40 -11.88 5.14
N LEU A 332 -23.42 -11.42 4.37
CA LEU A 332 -22.11 -12.04 4.20
C LEU A 332 -21.11 -11.66 5.31
N GLY A 333 -21.55 -10.93 6.35
CA GLY A 333 -20.76 -10.64 7.54
C GLY A 333 -20.20 -9.20 7.64
N LEU A 334 -20.40 -8.36 6.63
CA LEU A 334 -20.01 -6.94 6.70
C LEU A 334 -21.09 -6.11 7.39
N PHE A 335 -21.19 -6.22 8.71
CA PHE A 335 -22.27 -5.61 9.53
C PHE A 335 -22.27 -4.07 9.48
N SER A 336 -21.15 -3.43 9.13
CA SER A 336 -21.10 -1.98 8.90
C SER A 336 -22.06 -1.50 7.82
N ALA A 337 -22.43 -2.37 6.87
CA ALA A 337 -23.41 -2.08 5.83
C ALA A 337 -24.78 -1.67 6.38
N TYR A 338 -25.23 -2.28 7.50
CA TYR A 338 -26.52 -1.97 8.10
C TYR A 338 -26.61 -0.53 8.63
N ASN A 339 -25.52 0.05 9.10
CA ASN A 339 -25.47 1.44 9.55
C ASN A 339 -25.70 2.41 8.37
N ILE A 340 -25.17 2.05 7.20
CA ILE A 340 -25.36 2.85 5.98
C ILE A 340 -26.80 2.75 5.49
N ILE A 341 -27.37 1.53 5.44
CA ILE A 341 -28.76 1.31 5.03
C ILE A 341 -29.70 2.18 5.86
N LYS A 342 -29.55 2.16 7.19
CA LYS A 342 -30.38 2.95 8.10
C LYS A 342 -30.38 4.43 7.73
N ARG A 343 -29.22 5.01 7.42
CA ARG A 343 -29.09 6.43 7.03
C ARG A 343 -29.86 6.79 5.76
N PHE A 344 -29.98 5.86 4.81
CA PHE A 344 -30.68 6.09 3.54
C PHE A 344 -32.17 5.74 3.59
N THR A 345 -32.62 4.97 4.59
CA THR A 345 -34.01 4.64 4.81
C THR A 345 -34.73 5.67 5.68
N GLU A 346 -34.05 6.28 6.66
CA GLU A 346 -34.62 7.28 7.58
C GLU A 346 -34.80 8.69 6.96
N ARG A 347 -34.25 8.95 5.75
CA ARG A 347 -34.43 10.26 5.06
C ARG A 347 -35.76 10.41 4.31
N LYS A 348 -36.75 9.54 4.52
CA LYS A 348 -38.06 9.59 3.86
C LYS A 348 -39.16 10.18 4.76
N GLU A 349 -38.83 10.76 5.89
CA GLU A 349 -39.68 11.62 6.69
C GLU A 349 -39.09 13.05 6.71
#